data_ddd40faf654633526a68324f6650c056
#
_entry.id   ddd40faf654633526a68324f6650c056
#
_cell.length_a   1.000
_cell.length_b   1.000
_cell.length_c   1.000
_cell.angle_alpha   90.00
_cell.angle_beta   90.00
_cell.angle_gamma   90.00
#
_symmetry.space_group_name_H-M   'P 1'
#
loop_
_entity.id
_entity.type
_entity.pdbx_description
1 polymer ?
#
loop_
_entity_poly.entity_id
_entity_poly.type
_entity_poly.pdbx_seq_one_letter_code
_entity_poly.pdbx_strand_id
1 'polypeptide(L)'
;AKNCSREKILMIKGLLEGVFKKKILWKPNNGESLLKTLFKQVKSDIIPCLESNLHLDFTGKILNSLNDWVSIENDSSNDVVLTPRYVTNLMARLARTDMNSFVWDKAMGSAGFLVSALDIMIKDANEKITDKEELEKKIKNIKENQLLGIEILGNIFILAVLNMILMGDGSSNVLNGDSHTYVLDKDFPANVFL
;
A
#
# COMPACT_ATOMS: atom_id res chain seq x y z
N ALA A 1 -0.55 12.15 3.57
CA ALA A 1 0.47 12.78 2.71
C ALA A 1 1.55 13.58 3.45
N LYS A 2 1.37 13.88 4.76
CA LYS A 2 2.40 14.64 5.52
C LYS A 2 3.70 13.87 5.77
N ASN A 3 3.68 12.55 5.64
CA ASN A 3 4.84 11.69 5.97
C ASN A 3 5.50 11.02 4.75
N CYS A 4 5.11 11.37 3.52
CA CYS A 4 5.74 10.79 2.34
C CYS A 4 7.03 11.54 1.99
N SER A 5 8.14 10.81 1.80
CA SER A 5 9.41 11.45 1.44
C SER A 5 9.31 12.16 0.08
N ARG A 6 10.10 13.22 -0.10
CA ARG A 6 10.14 14.00 -1.34
C ARG A 6 10.49 13.13 -2.56
N GLU A 7 11.35 12.14 -2.36
CA GLU A 7 11.76 11.19 -3.40
C GLU A 7 10.60 10.30 -3.85
N LYS A 8 9.82 9.75 -2.90
CA LYS A 8 8.61 8.96 -3.20
C LYS A 8 7.58 9.80 -3.96
N ILE A 9 7.39 11.06 -3.58
CA ILE A 9 6.47 11.97 -4.28
C ILE A 9 6.93 12.20 -5.72
N LEU A 10 8.23 12.42 -5.95
CA LEU A 10 8.77 12.62 -7.29
C LEU A 10 8.63 11.36 -8.15
N MET A 11 8.87 10.19 -7.57
CA MET A 11 8.73 8.91 -8.25
C MET A 11 7.27 8.63 -8.63
N ILE A 12 6.32 8.81 -7.70
CA ILE A 12 4.88 8.70 -7.97
C ILE A 12 4.46 9.68 -9.08
N LYS A 13 4.92 10.92 -9.04
CA LYS A 13 4.65 11.90 -10.09
C LYS A 13 5.16 11.44 -11.44
N GLY A 14 6.38 10.92 -11.52
CA GLY A 14 6.97 10.40 -12.76
C GLY A 14 6.13 9.26 -13.36
N LEU A 15 5.74 8.30 -12.52
CA LEU A 15 4.92 7.16 -12.93
C LEU A 15 3.51 7.58 -13.38
N LEU A 16 2.90 8.56 -12.73
CA LEU A 16 1.57 9.07 -13.07
C LEU A 16 1.57 10.09 -14.22
N GLU A 17 2.74 10.58 -14.64
CA GLU A 17 2.83 11.63 -15.67
C GLU A 17 2.15 11.22 -16.98
N GLY A 18 2.30 9.97 -17.40
CA GLY A 18 1.65 9.42 -18.59
C GLY A 18 0.11 9.44 -18.50
N VAL A 19 -0.43 9.22 -17.31
CA VAL A 19 -1.88 9.30 -17.05
C VAL A 19 -2.34 10.75 -17.08
N PHE A 20 -1.65 11.64 -16.39
CA PHE A 20 -2.01 13.06 -16.34
C PHE A 20 -1.89 13.79 -17.69
N LYS A 21 -1.07 13.29 -18.61
CA LYS A 21 -0.97 13.82 -19.98
C LYS A 21 -2.14 13.42 -20.90
N LYS A 22 -3.01 12.48 -20.48
CA LYS A 22 -4.15 12.06 -21.30
C LYS A 22 -5.19 13.18 -21.40
N LYS A 23 -5.40 13.70 -22.59
CA LYS A 23 -6.35 14.80 -22.87
C LYS A 23 -7.77 14.50 -22.41
N ILE A 24 -8.21 13.23 -22.44
CA ILE A 24 -9.56 12.82 -22.04
C ILE A 24 -9.88 13.17 -20.58
N LEU A 25 -8.87 13.12 -19.69
CA LEU A 25 -9.05 13.43 -18.27
C LEU A 25 -9.35 14.92 -18.03
N TRP A 26 -8.89 15.78 -18.93
CA TRP A 26 -8.96 17.23 -18.81
C TRP A 26 -10.07 17.84 -19.66
N LYS A 27 -10.62 17.07 -20.63
CA LYS A 27 -11.73 17.58 -21.47
C LYS A 27 -12.94 17.88 -20.57
N PRO A 28 -13.51 19.11 -20.68
CA PRO A 28 -14.76 19.42 -20.01
C PRO A 28 -15.90 18.55 -20.58
N ASN A 29 -16.65 17.93 -19.69
CA ASN A 29 -17.92 17.31 -19.99
C ASN A 29 -18.97 18.00 -19.10
N ASN A 30 -19.95 18.68 -19.68
CA ASN A 30 -20.95 19.47 -18.94
C ASN A 30 -20.32 20.49 -17.95
N GLY A 31 -19.26 21.20 -18.38
CA GLY A 31 -18.62 22.25 -17.59
C GLY A 31 -17.53 21.81 -16.61
N GLU A 32 -17.37 20.51 -16.37
CA GLU A 32 -16.29 19.98 -15.51
C GLU A 32 -15.49 18.89 -16.23
N SER A 33 -14.19 18.79 -15.93
CA SER A 33 -13.36 17.69 -16.45
C SER A 33 -13.67 16.37 -15.75
N LEU A 34 -13.49 15.26 -16.46
CA LEU A 34 -13.68 13.92 -15.92
C LEU A 34 -12.86 13.71 -14.63
N LEU A 35 -11.61 14.19 -14.60
CA LEU A 35 -10.74 14.10 -13.42
C LEU A 35 -11.32 14.86 -12.22
N LYS A 36 -11.89 16.05 -12.45
CA LYS A 36 -12.49 16.85 -11.37
C LYS A 36 -13.76 16.20 -10.82
N THR A 37 -14.59 15.62 -11.69
CA THR A 37 -15.78 14.87 -11.30
C THR A 37 -15.40 13.65 -10.46
N LEU A 38 -14.44 12.85 -10.93
CA LEU A 38 -13.94 11.69 -10.20
C LEU A 38 -13.37 12.08 -8.83
N PHE A 39 -12.56 13.15 -8.78
CA PHE A 39 -12.00 13.64 -7.51
C PHE A 39 -13.09 14.04 -6.51
N LYS A 40 -14.15 14.71 -6.97
CA LYS A 40 -15.27 15.09 -6.13
C LYS A 40 -15.99 13.87 -5.57
N GLN A 41 -16.26 12.87 -6.40
CA GLN A 41 -16.92 11.62 -5.99
C GLN A 41 -16.06 10.82 -4.99
N VAL A 42 -14.77 10.67 -5.25
CA VAL A 42 -13.86 10.02 -4.29
C VAL A 42 -13.85 10.75 -2.96
N LYS A 43 -13.81 12.09 -2.98
CA LYS A 43 -13.80 12.90 -1.76
C LYS A 43 -15.11 12.84 -0.99
N SER A 44 -16.27 12.81 -1.68
CA SER A 44 -17.59 12.80 -1.02
C SER A 44 -17.99 11.41 -0.53
N ASP A 45 -17.69 10.36 -1.29
CA ASP A 45 -18.29 9.04 -1.09
C ASP A 45 -17.28 8.05 -0.47
N ILE A 46 -16.02 8.10 -0.90
CA ILE A 46 -15.00 7.13 -0.50
C ILE A 46 -14.26 7.56 0.77
N ILE A 47 -13.78 8.80 0.84
CA ILE A 47 -12.98 9.26 1.97
C ILE A 47 -13.72 9.15 3.32
N PRO A 48 -15.00 9.56 3.45
CA PRO A 48 -15.71 9.40 4.70
C PRO A 48 -15.90 7.94 5.13
N CYS A 49 -16.09 7.03 4.16
CA CYS A 49 -16.15 5.61 4.43
C CYS A 49 -14.80 5.05 4.94
N LEU A 50 -13.69 5.52 4.39
CA LEU A 50 -12.34 5.16 4.85
C LEU A 50 -12.08 5.67 6.28
N GLU A 51 -12.42 6.92 6.56
CA GLU A 51 -12.22 7.54 7.87
C GLU A 51 -13.06 6.88 8.97
N SER A 52 -14.29 6.46 8.64
CA SER A 52 -15.18 5.79 9.59
C SER A 52 -14.88 4.30 9.79
N ASN A 53 -14.12 3.67 8.89
CA ASN A 53 -13.90 2.22 8.86
C ASN A 53 -12.42 1.86 8.65
N LEU A 54 -11.51 2.53 9.35
CA LEU A 54 -10.05 2.28 9.28
C LEU A 54 -9.64 0.81 9.52
N HIS A 55 -10.52 0.01 10.13
CA HIS A 55 -10.29 -1.42 10.40
C HIS A 55 -10.85 -2.36 9.31
N LEU A 56 -11.61 -1.84 8.36
CA LEU A 56 -12.14 -2.65 7.27
C LEU A 56 -11.17 -2.64 6.10
N ASP A 57 -11.03 -3.80 5.45
CA ASP A 57 -10.29 -3.98 4.21
C ASP A 57 -11.00 -3.30 3.01
N PHE A 58 -11.33 -2.02 3.19
CA PHE A 58 -12.01 -1.25 2.17
C PHE A 58 -11.08 -1.01 0.96
N THR A 59 -9.80 -0.78 1.24
CA THR A 59 -8.79 -0.57 0.20
C THR A 59 -8.59 -1.82 -0.64
N GLY A 60 -8.46 -2.99 -0.01
CA GLY A 60 -8.37 -4.25 -0.72
C GLY A 60 -9.61 -4.55 -1.56
N LYS A 61 -10.80 -4.24 -1.06
CA LYS A 61 -12.05 -4.39 -1.82
C LYS A 61 -12.12 -3.46 -3.03
N ILE A 62 -11.75 -2.19 -2.88
CA ILE A 62 -11.70 -1.25 -4.02
C ILE A 62 -10.68 -1.72 -5.05
N LEU A 63 -9.47 -2.08 -4.61
CA LEU A 63 -8.42 -2.53 -5.52
C LEU A 63 -8.81 -3.83 -6.23
N ASN A 64 -9.43 -4.78 -5.54
CA ASN A 64 -9.95 -6.00 -6.16
C ASN A 64 -11.06 -5.68 -7.18
N SER A 65 -12.01 -4.80 -6.84
CA SER A 65 -13.06 -4.40 -7.78
C SER A 65 -12.51 -3.68 -9.01
N LEU A 66 -11.50 -2.82 -8.83
CA LEU A 66 -10.81 -2.16 -9.94
C LEU A 66 -10.04 -3.16 -10.80
N ASN A 67 -9.42 -4.16 -10.18
CA ASN A 67 -8.68 -5.20 -10.88
C ASN A 67 -9.63 -6.11 -11.69
N ASP A 68 -10.77 -6.48 -11.10
CA ASP A 68 -11.83 -7.23 -11.81
C ASP A 68 -12.31 -6.46 -13.04
N TRP A 69 -12.50 -5.15 -12.91
CA TRP A 69 -12.88 -4.28 -14.02
C TRP A 69 -11.82 -4.21 -15.12
N VAL A 70 -10.56 -4.03 -14.75
CA VAL A 70 -9.43 -3.96 -15.68
C VAL A 70 -9.20 -5.30 -16.38
N SER A 71 -9.40 -6.42 -15.68
CA SER A 71 -9.25 -7.77 -16.23
C SER A 71 -10.33 -8.12 -17.27
N ILE A 72 -11.52 -7.52 -17.18
CA ILE A 72 -12.60 -7.73 -18.15
C ILE A 72 -12.30 -7.04 -19.49
N GLU A 73 -11.56 -5.93 -19.49
CA GLU A 73 -11.28 -5.15 -20.72
C GLU A 73 -9.98 -5.52 -21.43
N ASN A 74 -9.06 -6.20 -20.77
CA ASN A 74 -7.74 -6.50 -21.33
C ASN A 74 -7.51 -8.00 -21.48
N ASP A 75 -7.67 -8.46 -22.70
CA ASP A 75 -7.17 -9.76 -23.14
C ASP A 75 -5.65 -9.88 -22.87
N SER A 76 -5.29 -10.81 -22.02
CA SER A 76 -4.04 -11.59 -22.02
C SER A 76 -2.69 -10.99 -21.62
N SER A 77 -2.53 -9.84 -20.98
CA SER A 77 -1.16 -9.40 -20.69
C SER A 77 -0.81 -8.99 -19.25
N ASN A 78 -1.75 -8.96 -18.33
CA ASN A 78 -1.47 -8.63 -16.94
C ASN A 78 -2.27 -9.52 -15.97
N ASP A 79 -1.90 -10.79 -15.85
CA ASP A 79 -2.41 -11.71 -14.83
C ASP A 79 -1.88 -11.35 -13.42
N VAL A 80 -2.05 -10.11 -13.01
CA VAL A 80 -1.76 -9.72 -11.64
C VAL A 80 -2.95 -10.09 -10.77
N VAL A 81 -2.91 -11.28 -10.21
CA VAL A 81 -3.90 -11.73 -9.23
C VAL A 81 -3.56 -11.17 -7.88
N LEU A 82 -4.44 -10.31 -7.34
CA LEU A 82 -4.28 -9.81 -5.97
C LEU A 82 -4.63 -10.92 -4.97
N THR A 83 -3.71 -11.22 -4.08
CA THR A 83 -3.92 -12.24 -3.06
C THR A 83 -5.03 -11.80 -2.09
N PRO A 84 -6.06 -12.62 -1.86
CA PRO A 84 -7.16 -12.29 -0.96
C PRO A 84 -6.67 -11.99 0.46
N ARG A 85 -7.28 -11.01 1.12
CA ARG A 85 -6.86 -10.54 2.45
C ARG A 85 -6.86 -11.63 3.53
N TYR A 86 -7.80 -12.57 3.48
CA TYR A 86 -7.81 -13.68 4.44
C TYR A 86 -6.60 -14.59 4.30
N VAL A 87 -6.06 -14.75 3.09
CA VAL A 87 -4.83 -15.53 2.84
C VAL A 87 -3.62 -14.77 3.37
N THR A 88 -3.47 -13.49 3.02
CA THR A 88 -2.33 -12.68 3.49
C THR A 88 -2.31 -12.56 5.02
N ASN A 89 -3.47 -12.41 5.64
CA ASN A 89 -3.59 -12.37 7.10
C ASN A 89 -3.24 -13.73 7.75
N LEU A 90 -3.73 -14.83 7.16
CA LEU A 90 -3.40 -16.17 7.65
C LEU A 90 -1.89 -16.41 7.58
N MET A 91 -1.26 -16.11 6.45
CA MET A 91 0.18 -16.31 6.27
C MET A 91 1.01 -15.45 7.21
N ALA A 92 0.68 -14.17 7.38
CA ALA A 92 1.36 -13.29 8.32
C ALA A 92 1.25 -13.80 9.77
N ARG A 93 0.10 -14.38 10.17
CA ARG A 93 -0.08 -15.02 11.49
C ARG A 93 0.72 -16.31 11.62
N LEU A 94 0.74 -17.15 10.59
CA LEU A 94 1.54 -18.39 10.60
C LEU A 94 3.04 -18.09 10.67
N ALA A 95 3.50 -17.00 10.06
CA ALA A 95 4.85 -16.48 10.17
C ALA A 95 5.17 -15.89 11.57
N ARG A 96 4.18 -15.88 12.51
CA ARG A 96 4.31 -15.35 13.87
C ARG A 96 4.73 -13.89 13.92
N THR A 97 4.22 -13.11 12.97
CA THR A 97 4.46 -11.66 12.94
C THR A 97 3.97 -11.02 14.23
N ASP A 98 4.80 -10.19 14.85
CA ASP A 98 4.53 -9.42 16.07
C ASP A 98 5.09 -8.00 15.96
N MET A 99 4.92 -7.16 16.99
CA MET A 99 5.41 -5.77 16.98
C MET A 99 6.93 -5.63 16.83
N ASN A 100 7.72 -6.69 17.06
CA ASN A 100 9.18 -6.69 16.97
C ASN A 100 9.69 -7.29 15.66
N SER A 101 8.80 -7.80 14.83
CA SER A 101 9.15 -8.40 13.55
C SER A 101 9.68 -7.35 12.57
N PHE A 102 10.65 -7.76 11.76
CA PHE A 102 11.12 -7.05 10.57
C PHE A 102 10.68 -7.86 9.34
N VAL A 103 9.70 -7.35 8.64
CA VAL A 103 8.98 -8.06 7.57
C VAL A 103 9.49 -7.65 6.21
N TRP A 104 9.90 -8.62 5.40
CA TRP A 104 10.29 -8.41 4.02
C TRP A 104 9.42 -9.19 3.06
N ASP A 105 8.82 -8.46 2.12
CA ASP A 105 8.11 -9.01 0.96
C ASP A 105 8.91 -8.74 -0.31
N LYS A 106 9.48 -9.81 -0.89
CA LYS A 106 10.38 -9.72 -2.06
C LYS A 106 9.66 -9.44 -3.37
N ALA A 107 8.38 -9.72 -3.43
CA ALA A 107 7.54 -9.57 -4.62
C ALA A 107 6.16 -9.05 -4.16
N MET A 108 6.17 -7.86 -3.54
CA MET A 108 5.06 -7.38 -2.74
C MET A 108 3.75 -7.17 -3.51
N GLY A 109 3.79 -7.14 -4.84
CA GLY A 109 2.60 -6.86 -5.63
C GLY A 109 1.96 -5.54 -5.19
N SER A 110 0.68 -5.58 -4.82
CA SER A 110 -0.04 -4.44 -4.24
C SER A 110 0.21 -4.21 -2.74
N ALA A 111 1.21 -4.85 -2.14
CA ALA A 111 1.55 -4.83 -0.72
C ALA A 111 0.52 -5.48 0.23
N GLY A 112 -0.27 -6.43 -0.25
CA GLY A 112 -1.29 -7.09 0.57
C GLY A 112 -0.73 -7.78 1.81
N PHE A 113 0.42 -8.43 1.71
CA PHE A 113 1.11 -9.07 2.83
C PHE A 113 1.67 -8.06 3.82
N LEU A 114 2.31 -6.98 3.34
CA LEU A 114 2.81 -5.91 4.21
C LEU A 114 1.70 -5.22 4.98
N VAL A 115 0.56 -4.98 4.35
CA VAL A 115 -0.64 -4.41 5.00
C VAL A 115 -1.15 -5.35 6.10
N SER A 116 -1.19 -6.66 5.84
CA SER A 116 -1.60 -7.65 6.85
C SER A 116 -0.62 -7.72 8.01
N ALA A 117 0.69 -7.70 7.73
CA ALA A 117 1.72 -7.65 8.74
C ALA A 117 1.62 -6.39 9.60
N LEU A 118 1.50 -5.21 8.96
CA LEU A 118 1.34 -3.93 9.64
C LEU A 118 0.16 -3.93 10.62
N ASP A 119 -1.01 -4.45 10.20
CA ASP A 119 -2.20 -4.55 11.04
C ASP A 119 -1.95 -5.44 12.27
N ILE A 120 -1.30 -6.58 12.09
CA ILE A 120 -0.94 -7.50 13.20
C ILE A 120 0.05 -6.84 14.14
N MET A 121 1.10 -6.21 13.62
CA MET A 121 2.14 -5.55 14.43
C MET A 121 1.57 -4.41 15.26
N ILE A 122 0.69 -3.57 14.68
CA ILE A 122 0.04 -2.47 15.40
C ILE A 122 -0.90 -3.00 16.47
N LYS A 123 -1.68 -4.06 16.19
CA LYS A 123 -2.55 -4.69 17.19
C LYS A 123 -1.76 -5.25 18.35
N ASP A 124 -0.69 -5.97 18.07
CA ASP A 124 0.19 -6.53 19.10
C ASP A 124 0.83 -5.43 19.97
N ALA A 125 1.26 -4.33 19.36
CA ALA A 125 1.78 -3.18 20.09
C ALA A 125 0.72 -2.54 21.02
N ASN A 126 -0.52 -2.36 20.51
CA ASN A 126 -1.63 -1.82 21.31
C ASN A 126 -2.02 -2.73 22.48
N GLU A 127 -1.88 -4.06 22.34
CA GLU A 127 -2.19 -5.01 23.40
C GLU A 127 -1.11 -5.07 24.49
N LYS A 128 0.16 -4.82 24.12
CA LYS A 128 1.31 -5.01 25.01
C LYS A 128 1.84 -3.72 25.63
N ILE A 129 1.65 -2.57 24.99
CA ILE A 129 2.19 -1.28 25.44
C ILE A 129 1.06 -0.44 26.00
N THR A 130 1.13 -0.13 27.29
CA THR A 130 0.11 0.68 28.00
C THR A 130 0.44 2.17 28.02
N ASP A 131 1.71 2.54 27.96
CA ASP A 131 2.14 3.94 27.89
C ASP A 131 1.91 4.51 26.49
N LYS A 132 1.21 5.63 26.41
CA LYS A 132 0.83 6.23 25.13
C LYS A 132 2.00 6.75 24.32
N GLU A 133 2.98 7.34 24.98
CA GLU A 133 4.15 7.91 24.29
C GLU A 133 5.04 6.79 23.74
N GLU A 134 5.23 5.73 24.51
CA GLU A 134 5.95 4.53 24.06
C GLU A 134 5.23 3.86 22.89
N LEU A 135 3.91 3.72 22.95
CA LEU A 135 3.09 3.15 21.90
C LEU A 135 3.19 3.95 20.59
N GLU A 136 3.08 5.28 20.65
CA GLU A 136 3.24 6.14 19.48
C GLU A 136 4.63 6.00 18.85
N LYS A 137 5.68 5.98 19.66
CA LYS A 137 7.07 5.74 19.21
C LYS A 137 7.21 4.37 18.55
N LYS A 138 6.60 3.33 19.15
CA LYS A 138 6.63 1.97 18.60
C LYS A 138 5.93 1.88 17.26
N ILE A 139 4.70 2.40 17.15
CA ILE A 139 3.94 2.42 15.90
C ILE A 139 4.69 3.17 14.81
N LYS A 140 5.29 4.31 15.15
CA LYS A 140 6.13 5.07 14.22
C LYS A 140 7.32 4.25 13.73
N ASN A 141 8.02 3.57 14.65
CA ASN A 141 9.16 2.73 14.30
C ASN A 141 8.75 1.54 13.41
N ILE A 142 7.62 0.88 13.70
CA ILE A 142 7.07 -0.18 12.86
C ILE A 142 6.91 0.33 11.42
N LYS A 143 6.27 1.48 11.25
CA LYS A 143 6.00 2.06 9.93
C LYS A 143 7.25 2.51 9.19
N GLU A 144 8.20 3.10 9.87
CA GLU A 144 9.39 3.68 9.23
C GLU A 144 10.50 2.67 8.97
N ASN A 145 10.62 1.62 9.81
CA ASN A 145 11.83 0.81 9.84
C ASN A 145 11.60 -0.71 9.76
N GLN A 146 10.39 -1.20 10.01
CA GLN A 146 10.18 -2.65 10.21
C GLN A 146 9.48 -3.34 9.03
N LEU A 147 9.15 -2.62 7.97
CA LEU A 147 8.54 -3.17 6.75
C LEU A 147 9.41 -2.85 5.54
N LEU A 148 9.65 -3.84 4.69
CA LEU A 148 10.33 -3.69 3.41
C LEU A 148 9.56 -4.44 2.33
N GLY A 149 9.22 -3.76 1.23
CA GLY A 149 8.60 -4.36 0.07
C GLY A 149 9.29 -3.95 -1.22
N ILE A 150 9.43 -4.90 -2.14
CA ILE A 150 10.02 -4.63 -3.44
C ILE A 150 9.07 -5.12 -4.53
N GLU A 151 8.83 -4.27 -5.54
CA GLU A 151 8.02 -4.60 -6.71
C GLU A 151 8.69 -4.11 -7.98
N ILE A 152 8.86 -5.01 -8.93
CA ILE A 152 9.56 -4.71 -10.19
C ILE A 152 8.66 -3.94 -11.18
N LEU A 153 7.35 -4.24 -11.18
CA LEU A 153 6.38 -3.62 -12.08
C LEU A 153 5.92 -2.25 -11.55
N GLY A 154 6.29 -1.17 -12.25
CA GLY A 154 6.01 0.20 -11.82
C GLY A 154 4.52 0.52 -11.61
N ASN A 155 3.62 -0.04 -12.45
CA ASN A 155 2.18 0.13 -12.29
C ASN A 155 1.65 -0.54 -11.01
N ILE A 156 2.14 -1.73 -10.68
CA ILE A 156 1.76 -2.47 -9.47
C ILE A 156 2.37 -1.82 -8.23
N PHE A 157 3.62 -1.34 -8.35
CA PHE A 157 4.27 -0.56 -7.29
C PHE A 157 3.44 0.67 -6.89
N ILE A 158 2.81 1.37 -7.85
CA ILE A 158 1.92 2.51 -7.52
C ILE A 158 0.75 2.04 -6.66
N LEU A 159 0.13 0.90 -6.99
CA LEU A 159 -0.95 0.32 -6.19
C LEU A 159 -0.48 -0.02 -4.78
N ALA A 160 0.72 -0.59 -4.63
CA ALA A 160 1.32 -0.86 -3.33
C ALA A 160 1.50 0.40 -2.49
N VAL A 161 2.09 1.45 -3.08
CA VAL A 161 2.28 2.74 -2.39
C VAL A 161 0.94 3.35 -1.96
N LEU A 162 -0.07 3.33 -2.83
CA LEU A 162 -1.41 3.82 -2.50
C LEU A 162 -2.05 3.01 -1.38
N ASN A 163 -1.92 1.69 -1.42
CA ASN A 163 -2.44 0.80 -0.40
C ASN A 163 -1.80 1.08 0.97
N MET A 164 -0.49 1.23 1.03
CA MET A 164 0.24 1.57 2.26
C MET A 164 -0.16 2.95 2.80
N ILE A 165 -0.29 3.96 1.93
CA ILE A 165 -0.74 5.31 2.33
C ILE A 165 -2.15 5.27 2.92
N LEU A 166 -3.07 4.53 2.31
CA LEU A 166 -4.46 4.42 2.79
C LEU A 166 -4.56 3.69 4.14
N MET A 167 -3.63 2.79 4.42
CA MET A 167 -3.49 2.15 5.74
C MET A 167 -2.77 3.03 6.77
N GLY A 168 -2.56 4.31 6.44
CA GLY A 168 -1.91 5.28 7.33
C GLY A 168 -0.39 5.12 7.42
N ASP A 169 0.20 4.42 6.47
CA ASP A 169 1.63 4.20 6.37
C ASP A 169 2.19 4.78 5.07
N GLY A 170 2.53 6.04 5.09
CA GLY A 170 3.20 6.72 3.97
C GLY A 170 4.74 6.69 4.04
N SER A 171 5.29 6.04 5.08
CA SER A 171 6.73 6.06 5.38
C SER A 171 7.44 4.73 5.20
N SER A 172 6.71 3.63 4.99
CA SER A 172 7.31 2.30 4.77
C SER A 172 8.34 2.26 3.66
N ASN A 173 9.29 1.37 3.82
CA ASN A 173 10.32 1.09 2.83
C ASN A 173 9.75 0.21 1.70
N VAL A 174 8.95 0.81 0.82
CA VAL A 174 8.49 0.17 -0.42
C VAL A 174 9.27 0.74 -1.60
N LEU A 175 9.83 -0.15 -2.41
CA LEU A 175 10.78 0.17 -3.45
C LEU A 175 10.34 -0.41 -4.80
N ASN A 176 10.54 0.35 -5.87
CA ASN A 176 10.37 -0.17 -7.22
C ASN A 176 11.74 -0.64 -7.73
N GLY A 177 11.88 -1.93 -7.96
CA GLY A 177 13.16 -2.51 -8.40
C GLY A 177 13.16 -4.03 -8.44
N ASP A 178 14.30 -4.59 -8.77
CA ASP A 178 14.54 -6.02 -8.77
C ASP A 178 15.04 -6.48 -7.39
N SER A 179 14.26 -7.30 -6.70
CA SER A 179 14.58 -7.81 -5.37
C SER A 179 15.82 -8.72 -5.34
N HIS A 180 16.24 -9.28 -6.48
CA HIS A 180 17.46 -10.08 -6.56
C HIS A 180 18.73 -9.24 -6.42
N THR A 181 18.65 -7.93 -6.65
CA THR A 181 19.79 -7.01 -6.49
C THR A 181 19.99 -6.53 -5.07
N TYR A 182 19.04 -6.82 -4.17
CA TYR A 182 19.09 -6.44 -2.76
C TYR A 182 19.86 -7.45 -1.92
N VAL A 183 20.84 -6.96 -1.15
CA VAL A 183 21.61 -7.75 -0.19
C VAL A 183 21.05 -7.50 1.21
N LEU A 184 20.32 -8.47 1.74
CA LEU A 184 19.56 -8.42 3.00
C LEU A 184 20.33 -7.94 4.22
N ASP A 185 21.51 -8.48 4.43
CA ASP A 185 22.18 -8.41 5.74
C ASP A 185 22.75 -7.03 6.08
N LYS A 186 22.82 -6.13 5.11
CA LYS A 186 23.36 -4.77 5.33
C LYS A 186 22.29 -3.71 5.48
N ASP A 187 21.15 -3.88 4.80
CA ASP A 187 20.19 -2.80 4.61
C ASP A 187 18.88 -3.01 5.38
N PHE A 188 18.53 -4.27 5.72
CA PHE A 188 17.30 -4.58 6.44
C PHE A 188 17.38 -5.90 7.20
N PRO A 189 17.24 -5.91 8.55
CA PRO A 189 17.40 -7.10 9.40
C PRO A 189 16.13 -7.96 9.42
N ALA A 190 15.69 -8.47 8.26
CA ALA A 190 14.46 -9.24 8.15
C ALA A 190 14.52 -10.53 8.98
N ASN A 191 13.45 -10.79 9.75
CA ASN A 191 13.22 -12.02 10.47
C ASN A 191 11.88 -12.68 10.10
N VAL A 192 11.06 -12.00 9.30
CA VAL A 192 9.82 -12.52 8.69
C VAL A 192 9.86 -12.28 7.18
N PHE A 193 9.63 -13.33 6.42
CA PHE A 193 9.57 -13.30 4.96
C PHE A 193 8.17 -13.70 4.50
N LEU A 194 7.54 -12.88 3.67
CA LEU A 194 6.21 -13.07 3.11
C LEU A 194 6.23 -13.06 1.59
#